data_9e0e61513407f50ad55905b8681a45f7
#
_entry.id   9e0e61513407f50ad55905b8681a45f7
#
_cell.length_a   1.000
_cell.length_b   1.000
_cell.length_c   1.000
_cell.angle_alpha   90.00
_cell.angle_beta   90.00
_cell.angle_gamma   90.00
#
_symmetry.space_group_name_H-M   'P 1'
#
loop_
_entity.id
_entity.type
_entity.pdbx_description
1 polymer ?
#
loop_
_entity_poly.entity_id
_entity_poly.type
_entity_poly.pdbx_seq_one_letter_code
_entity_poly.pdbx_strand_id
1 'polypeptide(L)'
;MFAEWANRGLNLWTITYATQTLTAGTNYYSIDQNVVDIVDAVVTTTTGATSNIEGDSNTTDVAMSRISRTEYMNLSKKENSSSGDARPTQFALVPGTVTTGGSSSSGRPENDMTLFLYPSPDKAYIFKYFYIARIADAGDYTNNADVPFFFLPCLTAGLAYYISLKR
;
A
#
# COMPACT_ATOMS: atom_id res chain seq x y z
N MET A 1 -22.58 7.87 -2.12
CA MET A 1 -22.09 9.00 -1.31
C MET A 1 -20.60 8.87 -1.00
N PHE A 2 -20.15 7.87 -0.23
CA PHE A 2 -18.72 7.71 0.11
C PHE A 2 -17.81 7.57 -1.12
N ALA A 3 -18.18 6.75 -2.10
CA ALA A 3 -17.42 6.60 -3.35
C ALA A 3 -17.32 7.92 -4.14
N GLU A 4 -18.36 8.75 -4.11
CA GLU A 4 -18.32 10.07 -4.75
C GLU A 4 -17.40 11.04 -3.99
N TRP A 5 -17.40 10.99 -2.66
CA TRP A 5 -16.48 11.79 -1.85
C TRP A 5 -15.04 11.38 -2.05
N ALA A 6 -14.74 10.07 -2.10
CA ALA A 6 -13.43 9.56 -2.41
C ALA A 6 -12.94 10.04 -3.79
N ASN A 7 -13.82 10.02 -4.80
CA ASN A 7 -13.50 10.53 -6.14
C ASN A 7 -13.27 12.05 -6.18
N ARG A 8 -13.81 12.79 -5.21
CA ARG A 8 -13.56 14.23 -5.04
C ARG A 8 -12.32 14.53 -4.20
N GLY A 9 -11.57 13.52 -3.78
CA GLY A 9 -10.34 13.67 -3.01
C GLY A 9 -10.55 13.99 -1.52
N LEU A 10 -11.75 13.73 -0.98
CA LEU A 10 -12.06 13.91 0.45
C LEU A 10 -11.57 12.69 1.25
N ASN A 11 -10.27 12.55 1.39
CA ASN A 11 -9.62 11.40 2.04
C ASN A 11 -8.60 11.80 3.13
N LEU A 12 -8.73 12.98 3.72
CA LEU A 12 -7.78 13.51 4.69
C LEU A 12 -7.62 12.66 5.97
N TRP A 13 -8.63 11.86 6.33
CA TRP A 13 -8.60 11.00 7.52
C TRP A 13 -8.27 9.56 7.22
N THR A 14 -7.99 9.21 5.97
CA THR A 14 -7.74 7.84 5.56
C THR A 14 -6.26 7.49 5.48
N ILE A 15 -5.36 8.36 5.97
CA ILE A 15 -3.94 8.06 6.03
C ILE A 15 -3.68 7.11 7.19
N THR A 16 -3.22 5.93 6.86
CA THR A 16 -2.97 4.84 7.80
C THR A 16 -1.52 4.36 7.67
N TYR A 17 -0.99 3.82 8.75
CA TYR A 17 0.35 3.21 8.80
C TYR A 17 0.24 1.70 8.68
N ALA A 18 1.13 1.09 7.92
CA ALA A 18 1.28 -0.36 7.84
C ALA A 18 2.73 -0.79 7.70
N THR A 19 2.95 -2.06 7.98
CA THR A 19 4.26 -2.71 7.84
C THR A 19 4.14 -3.95 6.99
N GLN A 20 5.16 -4.22 6.18
CA GLN A 20 5.27 -5.42 5.36
C GLN A 20 6.66 -6.03 5.54
N THR A 21 6.71 -7.29 5.92
CA THR A 21 7.97 -8.02 6.00
C THR A 21 8.45 -8.37 4.60
N LEU A 22 9.69 -8.02 4.30
CA LEU A 22 10.36 -8.34 3.04
C LEU A 22 11.21 -9.60 3.22
N THR A 23 11.22 -10.45 2.21
CA THR A 23 12.00 -11.68 2.17
C THR A 23 13.14 -11.55 1.17
N ALA A 24 14.31 -12.10 1.48
CA ALA A 24 15.45 -12.11 0.58
C ALA A 24 15.08 -12.66 -0.81
N GLY A 25 15.53 -12.01 -1.85
CA GLY A 25 15.30 -12.40 -3.24
C GLY A 25 13.89 -12.15 -3.78
N THR A 26 12.97 -11.61 -2.99
CA THR A 26 11.61 -11.31 -3.45
C THR A 26 11.48 -9.81 -3.72
N ASN A 27 11.22 -9.45 -4.97
CA ASN A 27 11.15 -8.06 -5.43
C ASN A 27 9.73 -7.53 -5.62
N TYR A 28 8.70 -8.33 -5.36
CA TYR A 28 7.30 -7.91 -5.47
C TYR A 28 6.45 -8.47 -4.33
N TYR A 29 5.47 -7.68 -3.90
CA TYR A 29 4.55 -8.04 -2.82
C TYR A 29 3.14 -7.57 -3.16
N SER A 30 2.16 -8.38 -2.80
CA SER A 30 0.76 -7.94 -2.84
C SER A 30 0.49 -7.08 -1.60
N ILE A 31 -0.13 -5.94 -1.81
CA ILE A 31 -0.57 -5.03 -0.75
C ILE A 31 -2.09 -5.09 -0.66
N ASP A 32 -2.61 -4.84 0.54
CA ASP A 32 -4.04 -4.84 0.82
C ASP A 32 -4.82 -4.03 -0.23
N GLN A 33 -5.94 -4.58 -0.67
CA GLN A 33 -6.86 -3.97 -1.64
C GLN A 33 -7.44 -2.62 -1.18
N ASN A 34 -7.36 -2.31 0.12
CA ASN A 34 -7.81 -1.03 0.66
C ASN A 34 -6.79 0.09 0.45
N VAL A 35 -5.58 -0.21 0.02
CA VAL A 35 -4.55 0.79 -0.28
C VAL A 35 -4.86 1.45 -1.61
N VAL A 36 -5.07 2.76 -1.59
CA VAL A 36 -5.24 3.59 -2.80
C VAL A 36 -3.90 4.05 -3.32
N ASP A 37 -3.06 4.57 -2.43
CA ASP A 37 -1.71 5.04 -2.76
C ASP A 37 -0.80 5.06 -1.53
N ILE A 38 0.52 4.95 -1.76
CA ILE A 38 1.54 5.09 -0.71
C ILE A 38 2.07 6.51 -0.75
N VAL A 39 2.00 7.19 0.39
CA VAL A 39 2.46 8.57 0.56
C VAL A 39 3.96 8.59 0.83
N ASP A 40 4.36 7.90 1.90
CA ASP A 40 5.74 7.82 2.35
C ASP A 40 6.10 6.37 2.71
N ALA A 41 7.35 5.99 2.46
CA ALA A 41 7.84 4.67 2.80
C ALA A 41 9.29 4.71 3.28
N VAL A 42 9.58 3.85 4.23
CA VAL A 42 10.93 3.61 4.75
C VAL A 42 11.20 2.11 4.83
N VAL A 43 12.45 1.74 4.72
CA VAL A 43 12.90 0.38 4.99
C VAL A 43 13.72 0.38 6.28
N THR A 44 13.35 -0.49 7.20
CA THR A 44 14.06 -0.68 8.46
C THR A 44 15.16 -1.70 8.30
N THR A 45 16.36 -1.32 8.68
CA THR A 45 17.54 -2.20 8.73
C THR A 45 18.00 -2.36 10.16
N THR A 46 18.40 -3.56 10.54
CA THR A 46 19.05 -3.83 11.82
C THR A 46 20.54 -4.07 11.61
N THR A 47 21.37 -3.34 12.33
CA THR A 47 22.81 -3.52 12.27
C THR A 47 23.22 -4.73 13.11
N GLY A 48 23.82 -5.73 12.48
CA GLY A 48 24.37 -6.90 13.18
C GLY A 48 23.40 -8.05 13.43
N ALA A 49 22.12 -7.95 13.04
CA ALA A 49 21.14 -9.03 13.16
C ALA A 49 20.88 -9.72 11.82
N THR A 50 20.59 -11.00 11.87
CA THR A 50 20.17 -11.80 10.71
C THR A 50 18.69 -11.60 10.35
N SER A 51 17.90 -11.02 11.26
CA SER A 51 16.50 -10.66 11.03
C SER A 51 16.22 -9.27 11.60
N ASN A 52 15.43 -8.48 10.89
CA ASN A 52 15.01 -7.17 11.35
C ASN A 52 13.73 -7.33 12.19
N ILE A 53 13.82 -6.98 13.47
CA ILE A 53 12.70 -7.00 14.39
C ILE A 53 12.29 -5.56 14.65
N GLU A 54 11.00 -5.27 14.52
CA GLU A 54 10.48 -3.96 14.85
C GLU A 54 10.64 -3.69 16.36
N GLY A 55 11.21 -2.51 16.69
CA GLY A 55 11.44 -2.11 18.08
C GLY A 55 12.82 -2.45 18.65
N ASP A 56 13.73 -3.05 17.88
CA ASP A 56 15.12 -3.22 18.31
C ASP A 56 15.84 -1.86 18.32
N SER A 57 16.62 -1.60 19.38
CA SER A 57 17.38 -0.37 19.57
C SER A 57 18.46 -0.11 18.49
N ASN A 58 18.83 -1.13 17.73
CA ASN A 58 19.81 -1.06 16.64
C ASN A 58 19.18 -0.93 15.25
N THR A 59 17.90 -0.59 15.17
CA THR A 59 17.22 -0.40 13.90
C THR A 59 17.43 1.01 13.35
N THR A 60 17.64 1.10 12.04
CA THR A 60 17.74 2.38 11.32
C THR A 60 16.72 2.39 10.20
N ASP A 61 15.89 3.40 10.18
CA ASP A 61 14.91 3.61 9.12
C ASP A 61 15.55 4.45 7.99
N VAL A 62 15.47 3.94 6.77
CA VAL A 62 16.01 4.61 5.58
C VAL A 62 14.87 4.90 4.62
N ALA A 63 14.72 6.16 4.25
CA ALA A 63 13.68 6.59 3.33
C ALA A 63 13.85 5.94 1.96
N MET A 64 12.73 5.57 1.35
CA MET A 64 12.69 5.00 0.01
C MET A 64 12.10 6.01 -0.98
N SER A 65 12.62 6.02 -2.20
CA SER A 65 12.10 6.85 -3.28
C SER A 65 11.08 6.09 -4.13
N ARG A 66 9.98 6.76 -4.45
CA ARG A 66 9.00 6.23 -5.38
C ARG A 66 9.48 6.44 -6.81
N ILE A 67 9.39 5.39 -7.63
CA ILE A 67 9.65 5.45 -9.07
C ILE A 67 8.40 5.10 -9.87
N SER A 68 8.34 5.57 -11.10
CA SER A 68 7.24 5.25 -12.00
C SER A 68 7.34 3.81 -12.50
N ARG A 69 6.21 3.26 -12.96
CA ARG A 69 6.17 1.93 -13.60
C ARG A 69 7.14 1.85 -14.78
N THR A 70 7.24 2.89 -15.58
CA THR A 70 8.13 2.94 -16.76
C THR A 70 9.59 2.93 -16.35
N GLU A 71 9.95 3.71 -15.33
CA GLU A 71 11.31 3.69 -14.76
C GLU A 71 11.65 2.31 -14.21
N TYR A 72 10.75 1.71 -13.44
CA TYR A 72 10.95 0.35 -12.95
C TYR A 72 11.18 -0.65 -14.08
N MET A 73 10.43 -0.55 -15.19
CA MET A 73 10.60 -1.45 -16.34
C MET A 73 11.96 -1.31 -17.03
N ASN A 74 12.55 -0.13 -16.98
CA ASN A 74 13.86 0.16 -17.58
C ASN A 74 15.05 -0.25 -16.69
N LEU A 75 14.83 -0.59 -15.42
CA LEU A 75 15.89 -1.05 -14.54
C LEU A 75 16.41 -2.42 -14.98
N SER A 76 17.72 -2.62 -14.85
CA SER A 76 18.38 -3.91 -15.08
C SER A 76 18.44 -4.73 -13.78
N LYS A 77 18.57 -6.05 -13.90
CA LYS A 77 18.76 -6.97 -12.77
C LYS A 77 17.67 -6.87 -11.69
N LYS A 78 16.42 -6.82 -12.11
CA LYS A 78 15.26 -6.73 -11.23
C LYS A 78 14.91 -8.04 -10.53
N GLU A 79 15.20 -9.14 -11.20
CA GLU A 79 14.82 -10.47 -10.76
C GLU A 79 16.00 -11.15 -10.10
N ASN A 80 15.73 -11.69 -8.94
CA ASN A 80 16.46 -12.64 -8.14
C ASN A 80 17.82 -13.12 -8.76
N SER A 81 18.78 -12.25 -8.74
CA SER A 81 20.13 -12.58 -9.15
C SER A 81 21.03 -12.22 -7.97
N SER A 82 21.59 -13.22 -7.35
CA SER A 82 22.50 -13.12 -6.19
C SER A 82 23.64 -12.07 -6.33
N SER A 83 23.82 -11.51 -7.51
CA SER A 83 24.79 -10.44 -7.77
C SER A 83 24.19 -9.02 -7.83
N GLY A 84 22.89 -8.89 -7.64
CA GLY A 84 22.16 -7.62 -7.68
C GLY A 84 21.30 -7.33 -6.45
N ASP A 85 21.24 -8.30 -5.54
CA ASP A 85 20.46 -8.15 -4.31
C ASP A 85 21.16 -7.21 -3.33
N ALA A 86 20.40 -6.28 -2.78
CA ALA A 86 20.88 -5.31 -1.81
C ALA A 86 19.68 -4.75 -1.02
N ARG A 87 19.95 -3.85 -0.08
CA ARG A 87 18.88 -3.15 0.60
C ARG A 87 18.02 -2.37 -0.41
N PRO A 88 16.70 -2.56 -0.44
CA PRO A 88 15.81 -1.79 -1.29
C PRO A 88 15.91 -0.28 -1.00
N THR A 89 15.98 0.51 -2.06
CA THR A 89 16.05 1.98 -1.97
C THR A 89 14.93 2.66 -2.75
N GLN A 90 14.31 1.91 -3.67
CA GLN A 90 13.25 2.42 -4.54
C GLN A 90 12.07 1.47 -4.54
N PHE A 91 10.88 2.03 -4.73
CA PHE A 91 9.67 1.24 -4.87
C PHE A 91 8.79 1.78 -5.98
N ALA A 92 8.05 0.88 -6.63
CA ALA A 92 6.99 1.22 -7.57
C ALA A 92 5.69 0.56 -7.13
N LEU A 93 4.59 1.30 -7.20
CA LEU A 93 3.26 0.80 -6.90
C LEU A 93 2.48 0.68 -8.20
N VAL A 94 1.96 -0.51 -8.48
CA VAL A 94 1.22 -0.80 -9.72
C VAL A 94 -0.12 -1.42 -9.37
N PRO A 95 -1.24 -0.86 -9.85
CA PRO A 95 -2.54 -1.51 -9.72
C PRO A 95 -2.58 -2.83 -10.50
N GLY A 96 -2.98 -3.90 -9.84
CA GLY A 96 -3.10 -5.22 -10.42
C GLY A 96 -2.21 -6.25 -9.74
N THR A 97 -2.51 -7.52 -9.95
CA THR A 97 -1.78 -8.66 -9.42
C THR A 97 -0.70 -9.11 -10.39
N VAL A 98 0.46 -9.51 -9.88
CA VAL A 98 1.49 -10.19 -10.68
C VAL A 98 1.01 -11.61 -10.97
N THR A 99 0.75 -11.91 -12.23
CA THR A 99 0.54 -13.27 -12.68
C THR A 99 1.85 -13.88 -13.11
N THR A 100 2.36 -14.83 -12.35
CA THR A 100 3.54 -15.61 -12.73
C THR A 100 3.08 -16.80 -13.59
N GLY A 101 3.54 -16.85 -14.85
CA GLY A 101 3.42 -18.03 -15.70
C GLY A 101 2.04 -18.34 -16.25
N GLY A 102 1.40 -17.44 -16.96
CA GLY A 102 0.38 -17.74 -17.98
C GLY A 102 -0.88 -18.51 -17.55
N SER A 103 -1.03 -18.86 -16.30
CA SER A 103 -2.28 -19.41 -15.79
C SER A 103 -3.19 -18.26 -15.39
N SER A 104 -4.08 -17.88 -16.28
CA SER A 104 -5.20 -17.03 -15.93
C SER A 104 -6.12 -17.82 -15.00
N SER A 105 -5.79 -17.82 -13.73
CA SER A 105 -6.77 -18.08 -12.69
C SER A 105 -7.88 -17.05 -12.88
N SER A 106 -9.04 -17.52 -13.28
CA SER A 106 -10.24 -16.74 -13.47
C SER A 106 -10.71 -16.15 -12.15
N GLY A 107 -10.22 -15.00 -11.82
CA GLY A 107 -10.48 -14.26 -10.61
C GLY A 107 -9.38 -13.25 -10.45
N ARG A 108 -9.34 -12.26 -11.35
CA ARG A 108 -8.57 -11.07 -11.09
C ARG A 108 -9.15 -10.47 -9.82
N PRO A 109 -8.43 -10.51 -8.67
CA PRO A 109 -8.92 -9.81 -7.50
C PRO A 109 -9.10 -8.36 -7.90
N GLU A 110 -10.32 -7.88 -7.78
CA GLU A 110 -10.64 -6.49 -8.07
C GLU A 110 -9.90 -5.66 -7.04
N ASN A 111 -9.02 -4.79 -7.48
CA ASN A 111 -8.27 -3.80 -6.71
C ASN A 111 -7.00 -4.25 -5.95
N ASP A 112 -6.40 -5.38 -6.24
CA ASP A 112 -5.08 -5.67 -5.67
C ASP A 112 -4.05 -4.66 -6.17
N MET A 113 -3.17 -4.24 -5.25
CA MET A 113 -2.03 -3.40 -5.54
C MET A 113 -0.76 -4.24 -5.42
N THR A 114 0.14 -4.11 -6.38
CA THR A 114 1.46 -4.76 -6.31
C THR A 114 2.53 -3.72 -6.04
N LEU A 115 3.28 -3.97 -4.99
CA LEU A 115 4.49 -3.24 -4.65
C LEU A 115 5.68 -3.93 -5.30
N PHE A 116 6.42 -3.20 -6.10
CA PHE A 116 7.71 -3.63 -6.64
C PHE A 116 8.84 -2.90 -5.93
N LEU A 117 9.90 -3.62 -5.62
CA LEU A 117 11.07 -3.11 -4.92
C LEU A 117 12.32 -3.17 -5.81
N TYR A 118 13.21 -2.20 -5.63
CA TYR A 118 14.50 -2.20 -6.31
C TYR A 118 15.59 -1.60 -5.40
N PRO A 119 16.75 -2.26 -5.33
CA PRO A 119 17.04 -3.64 -5.76
C PRO A 119 16.24 -4.68 -4.95
N SER A 120 16.31 -5.95 -5.38
CA SER A 120 15.77 -7.06 -4.59
C SER A 120 16.41 -7.12 -3.22
N PRO A 121 15.66 -7.42 -2.15
CA PRO A 121 16.23 -7.56 -0.81
C PRO A 121 17.27 -8.67 -0.72
N ASP A 122 18.45 -8.39 -0.17
CA ASP A 122 19.50 -9.37 0.12
C ASP A 122 19.25 -10.18 1.40
N LYS A 123 18.42 -9.66 2.27
CA LYS A 123 17.99 -10.28 3.54
C LYS A 123 16.56 -9.86 3.90
N ALA A 124 16.08 -10.32 5.04
CA ALA A 124 14.81 -9.84 5.55
C ALA A 124 14.90 -8.38 5.99
N TYR A 125 13.91 -7.59 5.63
CA TYR A 125 13.73 -6.19 6.02
C TYR A 125 12.28 -5.96 6.43
N ILE A 126 12.03 -4.84 7.11
CA ILE A 126 10.67 -4.36 7.36
C ILE A 126 10.43 -3.12 6.52
N PHE A 127 9.48 -3.19 5.63
CA PHE A 127 8.99 -2.05 4.86
C PHE A 127 7.85 -1.41 5.64
N LYS A 128 8.01 -0.16 6.04
CA LYS A 128 7.03 0.64 6.77
C LYS A 128 6.54 1.74 5.85
N TYR A 129 5.24 1.94 5.81
CA TYR A 129 4.67 2.92 4.90
C TYR A 129 3.40 3.56 5.43
N PHE A 130 3.22 4.84 5.08
CA PHE A 130 1.96 5.54 5.21
C PHE A 130 1.22 5.47 3.89
N TYR A 131 -0.03 5.09 3.94
CA TYR A 131 -0.85 4.95 2.75
C TYR A 131 -2.21 5.62 2.92
N ILE A 132 -2.80 5.99 1.80
CA ILE A 132 -4.18 6.44 1.73
C ILE A 132 -5.06 5.21 1.64
N ALA A 133 -5.86 4.98 2.66
CA ALA A 133 -6.84 3.90 2.65
C ALA A 133 -8.11 4.32 1.89
N ARG A 134 -8.75 3.36 1.28
CA ARG A 134 -10.09 3.54 0.74
C ARG A 134 -11.06 3.80 1.90
N ILE A 135 -11.94 4.79 1.75
CA ILE A 135 -13.00 5.02 2.72
C ILE A 135 -13.88 3.77 2.76
N ALA A 136 -13.94 3.13 3.93
CA ALA A 136 -14.78 1.96 4.12
C ALA A 136 -16.25 2.35 4.06
N ASP A 137 -17.01 1.62 3.26
CA ASP A 137 -18.48 1.72 3.30
C ASP A 137 -19.00 0.97 4.54
N ALA A 138 -20.08 1.45 5.12
CA ALA A 138 -20.69 0.80 6.28
C ALA A 138 -21.13 -0.65 5.97
N GLY A 139 -21.37 -0.95 4.69
CA GLY A 139 -21.70 -2.30 4.19
C GLY A 139 -22.99 -2.87 4.76
N ASP A 140 -23.06 -3.05 6.06
CA ASP A 140 -24.21 -3.61 6.77
C ASP A 140 -24.71 -2.61 7.85
N TYR A 141 -25.97 -2.74 8.24
CA TYR A 141 -26.61 -1.87 9.23
C TYR A 141 -26.01 -1.97 10.64
N THR A 142 -25.24 -2.99 10.90
CA THR A 142 -24.54 -3.20 12.17
C THR A 142 -23.19 -2.50 12.26
N ASN A 143 -22.64 -2.06 11.13
CA ASN A 143 -21.35 -1.42 11.06
C ASN A 143 -21.44 0.09 11.16
N ASN A 144 -20.51 0.71 11.87
CA ASN A 144 -20.36 2.14 11.90
C ASN A 144 -19.59 2.61 10.66
N ALA A 145 -20.02 3.76 10.11
CA ALA A 145 -19.24 4.41 9.07
C ALA A 145 -17.90 4.91 9.65
N ASP A 146 -16.81 4.68 8.94
CA ASP A 146 -15.46 5.17 9.29
C ASP A 146 -15.35 6.67 8.94
N VAL A 147 -16.05 7.49 9.73
CA VAL A 147 -16.11 8.95 9.54
C VAL A 147 -15.77 9.65 10.84
N PRO A 148 -14.77 10.56 10.85
CA PRO A 148 -14.41 11.31 12.03
C PRO A 148 -15.57 12.15 12.56
N PHE A 149 -15.58 12.36 13.87
CA PHE A 149 -16.65 13.12 14.55
C PHE A 149 -16.88 14.51 13.95
N PHE A 150 -15.82 15.22 13.57
CA PHE A 150 -15.92 16.56 12.99
C PHE A 150 -16.55 16.57 11.59
N PHE A 151 -16.63 15.41 10.92
CA PHE A 151 -17.23 15.28 9.60
C PHE A 151 -18.72 14.83 9.63
N LEU A 152 -19.25 14.46 10.79
CA LEU A 152 -20.64 14.01 10.95
C LEU A 152 -21.69 15.03 10.46
N PRO A 153 -21.53 16.35 10.65
CA PRO A 153 -22.47 17.31 10.09
C PRO A 153 -22.53 17.28 8.56
N CYS A 154 -21.39 17.08 7.91
CA CYS A 154 -21.31 16.93 6.45
C CYS A 154 -21.99 15.63 5.99
N LEU A 155 -21.80 14.54 6.72
CA LEU A 155 -22.46 13.26 6.47
C LEU A 155 -23.99 13.39 6.53
N THR A 156 -24.50 14.06 7.56
CA THR A 156 -25.96 14.28 7.74
C THR A 156 -26.54 15.12 6.61
N ALA A 157 -25.88 16.21 6.24
CA ALA A 157 -26.30 17.05 5.11
C ALA A 157 -26.27 16.30 3.78
N GLY A 158 -25.22 15.51 3.53
CA GLY A 158 -25.11 14.66 2.37
C GLY A 158 -26.21 13.61 2.28
N LEU A 159 -26.52 12.92 3.37
CA LEU A 159 -27.61 11.95 3.44
C LEU A 159 -28.96 12.61 3.15
N ALA A 160 -29.26 13.77 3.76
CA ALA A 160 -30.48 14.51 3.51
C ALA A 160 -30.62 14.88 2.03
N TYR A 161 -29.54 15.33 1.40
CA TYR A 161 -29.52 15.63 -0.03
C TYR A 161 -29.83 14.40 -0.88
N TYR A 162 -29.17 13.27 -0.65
CA TYR A 162 -29.39 12.04 -1.42
C TYR A 162 -30.80 11.46 -1.23
N ILE A 163 -31.36 11.57 -0.04
CA ILE A 163 -32.74 11.15 0.23
C ILE A 163 -33.71 12.04 -0.54
N SER A 164 -33.46 13.34 -0.61
CA SER A 164 -34.32 14.27 -1.34
C SER A 164 -34.31 14.03 -2.86
N LEU A 165 -33.21 13.56 -3.42
CA LEU A 165 -33.10 13.21 -4.84
C LEU A 165 -33.83 11.92 -5.23
N LYS A 166 -34.09 11.03 -4.26
CA LYS A 166 -34.80 9.76 -4.50
C LYS A 166 -36.31 9.85 -4.36
N ARG A 167 -36.84 11.00 -4.01
CA ARG A 167 -38.27 11.28 -3.99
C ARG A 167 -38.75 11.86 -5.32
#